data_231fe7b4d698112010e29715def779ed
#
_entry.id   231fe7b4d698112010e29715def779ed
#
_cell.length_a   1.000
_cell.length_b   1.000
_cell.length_c   1.000
_cell.angle_alpha   90.00
_cell.angle_beta   90.00
_cell.angle_gamma   90.00
#
_symmetry.space_group_name_H-M   'P 1'
#
loop_
_entity.id
_entity.type
_entity.pdbx_description
1 polymer ?
#
loop_
_entity_poly.entity_id
_entity_poly.type
_entity_poly.pdbx_seq_one_letter_code
_entity_poly.pdbx_strand_id
1 'polypeptide(L)'
;GDVYKRQGLNEFIYDYFKTNSKIKYENNFVYFDKRKISFKELINTAYLNRIPLSSSGFYKTDKINVNTKTLQGRPFLYFTYGAAVTEVIIDKLTGENKILQVDIIHDVGNSINKRIDKGQIEGGYIQGLGWLTTEEVSWKSNGVLTTHSPSTYKIPTAGETPFKFNVEIYDRGFNKEKVINRSKAVGEPPFMLAISSFIALKDAVYNANKGKNSENLIAPATAENILKTLH
;
A
#
# COMPACT_ATOMS: atom_id res chain seq x y z
N GLY A 1 19.35 5.67 7.19
CA GLY A 1 19.35 6.24 8.55
C GLY A 1 20.41 5.63 9.47
N ASP A 2 20.44 4.30 9.61
CA ASP A 2 21.34 3.61 10.56
C ASP A 2 22.83 3.84 10.23
N VAL A 3 23.21 3.78 8.97
CA VAL A 3 24.60 4.00 8.52
C VAL A 3 25.11 5.38 8.94
N TYR A 4 24.33 6.43 8.68
CA TYR A 4 24.73 7.80 9.03
C TYR A 4 24.76 8.05 10.53
N LYS A 5 23.86 7.44 11.30
CA LYS A 5 23.91 7.50 12.77
C LYS A 5 25.17 6.84 13.32
N ARG A 6 25.56 5.68 12.79
CA ARG A 6 26.78 4.98 13.20
C ARG A 6 28.02 5.76 12.82
N GLN A 7 28.05 6.48 11.69
CA GLN A 7 29.18 7.33 11.33
C GLN A 7 29.44 8.41 12.39
N GLY A 8 28.40 9.18 12.77
CA GLY A 8 28.55 10.20 13.80
C GLY A 8 28.96 9.65 15.18
N LEU A 9 28.42 8.47 15.56
CA LEU A 9 28.85 7.81 16.80
C LEU A 9 30.28 7.28 16.70
N ASN A 10 30.73 6.79 15.56
CA ASN A 10 32.12 6.34 15.37
C ASN A 10 33.09 7.50 15.45
N GLU A 11 32.80 8.62 14.80
CA GLU A 11 33.61 9.86 14.93
C GLU A 11 33.73 10.29 16.39
N PHE A 12 32.60 10.31 17.11
CA PHE A 12 32.61 10.60 18.54
C PHE A 12 33.44 9.60 19.34
N ILE A 13 33.38 8.30 19.08
CA ILE A 13 34.20 7.30 19.77
C ILE A 13 35.67 7.54 19.50
N TYR A 14 36.05 7.79 18.24
CA TYR A 14 37.43 8.07 17.88
C TYR A 14 37.96 9.29 18.62
N ASP A 15 37.18 10.35 18.68
CA ASP A 15 37.62 11.61 19.32
C ASP A 15 37.60 11.57 20.85
N TYR A 16 36.51 11.02 21.42
CA TYR A 16 36.32 11.01 22.87
C TYR A 16 37.23 10.02 23.59
N PHE A 17 37.34 8.81 23.04
CA PHE A 17 38.14 7.73 23.64
C PHE A 17 39.58 7.69 23.12
N LYS A 18 39.93 8.58 22.18
CA LYS A 18 41.26 8.68 21.56
C LYS A 18 41.74 7.34 20.99
N THR A 19 40.88 6.71 20.20
CA THR A 19 41.13 5.42 19.55
C THR A 19 41.09 5.53 18.03
N ASN A 20 41.79 4.65 17.32
CA ASN A 20 41.74 4.49 15.89
C ASN A 20 41.37 3.04 15.52
N SER A 21 40.94 2.23 16.50
CA SER A 21 40.66 0.83 16.29
C SER A 21 39.28 0.66 15.59
N LYS A 22 39.09 -0.51 14.99
CA LYS A 22 37.82 -0.88 14.38
C LYS A 22 36.73 -1.00 15.46
N ILE A 23 35.66 -0.25 15.30
CA ILE A 23 34.49 -0.28 16.19
C ILE A 23 33.53 -1.40 15.75
N LYS A 24 33.11 -2.25 16.70
CA LYS A 24 32.12 -3.31 16.48
C LYS A 24 30.92 -3.09 17.40
N TYR A 25 29.72 -3.12 16.82
CA TYR A 25 28.46 -3.10 17.56
C TYR A 25 27.83 -4.49 17.55
N GLU A 26 27.62 -5.08 18.71
CA GLU A 26 27.07 -6.42 18.84
C GLU A 26 26.35 -6.60 20.17
N ASN A 27 25.16 -7.22 20.15
CA ASN A 27 24.41 -7.57 21.35
C ASN A 27 24.25 -6.44 22.37
N ASN A 28 23.89 -5.24 21.90
CA ASN A 28 23.77 -4.03 22.71
C ASN A 28 25.08 -3.56 23.40
N PHE A 29 26.21 -3.98 22.91
CA PHE A 29 27.53 -3.50 23.33
C PHE A 29 28.32 -2.94 22.15
N VAL A 30 29.28 -2.09 22.50
CA VAL A 30 30.24 -1.51 21.56
C VAL A 30 31.64 -1.90 21.99
N TYR A 31 32.39 -2.43 21.04
CA TYR A 31 33.75 -2.95 21.24
C TYR A 31 34.74 -2.12 20.43
N PHE A 32 35.78 -1.64 21.07
CA PHE A 32 36.91 -0.98 20.43
C PHE A 32 38.15 -1.09 21.35
N ASP A 33 39.33 -1.22 20.78
CA ASP A 33 40.54 -1.61 21.49
C ASP A 33 40.31 -2.88 22.35
N LYS A 34 40.57 -2.79 23.63
CA LYS A 34 40.29 -3.81 24.65
C LYS A 34 39.05 -3.45 25.48
N ARG A 35 38.27 -2.45 25.06
CA ARG A 35 37.11 -1.94 25.81
C ARG A 35 35.84 -2.57 25.34
N LYS A 36 34.91 -2.76 26.28
CA LYS A 36 33.52 -3.17 26.05
C LYS A 36 32.64 -2.24 26.87
N ILE A 37 31.80 -1.44 26.19
CA ILE A 37 30.84 -0.55 26.84
C ILE A 37 29.43 -0.88 26.37
N SER A 38 28.44 -0.67 27.22
CA SER A 38 27.06 -0.86 26.78
C SER A 38 26.65 0.23 25.77
N PHE A 39 25.78 -0.13 24.82
CA PHE A 39 25.26 0.86 23.87
C PHE A 39 24.52 1.99 24.58
N LYS A 40 23.81 1.67 25.68
CA LYS A 40 23.15 2.68 26.54
C LYS A 40 24.13 3.68 27.14
N GLU A 41 25.25 3.21 27.64
CA GLU A 41 26.29 4.04 28.22
C GLU A 41 26.93 4.95 27.14
N LEU A 42 27.23 4.39 25.96
CA LEU A 42 27.74 5.17 24.84
C LEU A 42 26.78 6.30 24.46
N ILE A 43 25.49 6.00 24.34
CA ILE A 43 24.45 6.98 23.96
C ILE A 43 24.31 8.07 25.01
N ASN A 44 24.35 7.71 26.31
CA ASN A 44 24.32 8.68 27.40
C ASN A 44 25.57 9.62 27.35
N THR A 45 26.76 9.05 27.15
CA THR A 45 27.98 9.80 27.02
C THR A 45 27.95 10.74 25.82
N ALA A 46 27.48 10.24 24.65
CA ALA A 46 27.30 11.06 23.45
C ALA A 46 26.29 12.21 23.67
N TYR A 47 25.16 11.94 24.33
CA TYR A 47 24.16 12.94 24.66
C TYR A 47 24.74 14.06 25.57
N LEU A 48 25.42 13.69 26.63
CA LEU A 48 26.05 14.65 27.55
C LEU A 48 27.13 15.48 26.86
N ASN A 49 27.80 14.94 25.85
CA ASN A 49 28.76 15.66 25.00
C ASN A 49 28.12 16.40 23.82
N ARG A 50 26.77 16.52 23.78
CA ARG A 50 26.00 17.25 22.76
C ARG A 50 26.21 16.73 21.34
N ILE A 51 26.40 15.42 21.20
CA ILE A 51 26.50 14.76 19.90
C ILE A 51 25.08 14.50 19.35
N PRO A 52 24.82 14.85 18.10
CA PRO A 52 23.50 14.61 17.51
C PRO A 52 23.22 13.10 17.43
N LEU A 53 22.10 12.65 18.02
CA LEU A 53 21.66 11.25 18.04
C LEU A 53 20.66 10.94 16.92
N SER A 54 20.43 11.90 16.04
CA SER A 54 19.57 11.75 14.85
C SER A 54 20.38 12.01 13.58
N SER A 55 19.95 11.41 12.48
CA SER A 55 20.56 11.63 11.18
C SER A 55 19.51 11.49 10.08
N SER A 56 19.60 12.34 9.05
CA SER A 56 18.84 12.25 7.84
C SER A 56 19.56 11.38 6.81
N GLY A 57 18.80 10.52 6.12
CA GLY A 57 19.33 9.75 5.01
C GLY A 57 18.47 9.99 3.76
N PHE A 58 19.10 10.07 2.61
CA PHE A 58 18.43 10.22 1.33
C PHE A 58 18.73 9.03 0.44
N TYR A 59 17.67 8.47 -0.17
CA TYR A 59 17.79 7.43 -1.18
C TYR A 59 17.27 7.95 -2.51
N LYS A 60 18.10 7.90 -3.52
CA LYS A 60 17.71 8.18 -4.91
C LYS A 60 17.46 6.87 -5.62
N THR A 61 16.23 6.68 -6.15
CA THR A 61 15.91 5.50 -6.95
C THR A 61 16.71 5.50 -8.25
N ASP A 62 17.47 4.43 -8.46
CA ASP A 62 18.27 4.25 -9.66
C ASP A 62 17.42 4.06 -10.92
N LYS A 63 18.00 4.31 -12.09
CA LYS A 63 17.42 3.99 -13.40
C LYS A 63 16.10 4.67 -13.73
N ILE A 64 15.58 5.57 -12.88
CA ILE A 64 14.41 6.36 -13.22
C ILE A 64 14.87 7.61 -13.96
N ASN A 65 14.33 7.82 -15.14
CA ASN A 65 14.48 9.03 -15.92
C ASN A 65 13.20 9.31 -16.70
N VAL A 66 12.69 10.51 -16.59
CA VAL A 66 11.49 10.94 -17.33
C VAL A 66 11.71 12.35 -17.84
N ASN A 67 11.51 12.54 -19.12
CA ASN A 67 11.41 13.86 -19.70
C ASN A 67 9.97 14.35 -19.50
N THR A 68 9.78 15.32 -18.61
CA THR A 68 8.45 15.84 -18.24
C THR A 68 7.73 16.57 -19.37
N LYS A 69 8.46 17.02 -20.41
CA LYS A 69 7.88 17.69 -21.57
C LYS A 69 7.35 16.71 -22.62
N THR A 70 8.09 15.63 -22.85
CA THR A 70 7.73 14.63 -23.87
C THR A 70 7.04 13.40 -23.28
N LEU A 71 7.01 13.27 -21.94
CA LEU A 71 6.52 12.10 -21.19
C LEU A 71 7.22 10.80 -21.59
N GLN A 72 8.44 10.89 -22.12
CA GLN A 72 9.24 9.74 -22.53
C GLN A 72 10.30 9.44 -21.48
N GLY A 73 10.65 8.16 -21.36
CA GLY A 73 11.68 7.69 -20.45
C GLY A 73 11.25 6.47 -19.64
N ARG A 74 11.94 6.23 -18.54
CA ARG A 74 11.65 5.14 -17.61
C ARG A 74 11.05 5.71 -16.31
N PRO A 75 9.71 5.81 -16.19
CA PRO A 75 9.07 6.39 -15.01
C PRO A 75 9.05 5.43 -13.80
N PHE A 76 9.14 4.11 -14.03
CA PHE A 76 8.98 3.09 -12.99
C PHE A 76 10.21 2.20 -12.88
N LEU A 77 10.61 1.86 -11.67
CA LEU A 77 11.72 0.95 -11.42
C LEU A 77 11.34 -0.49 -11.74
N TYR A 78 10.15 -0.91 -11.34
CA TYR A 78 9.60 -2.25 -11.57
C TYR A 78 8.07 -2.19 -11.63
N PHE A 79 7.46 -3.29 -12.02
CA PHE A 79 6.02 -3.48 -12.06
C PHE A 79 5.59 -4.54 -11.05
N THR A 80 4.40 -4.36 -10.50
CA THR A 80 3.74 -5.33 -9.62
C THR A 80 2.57 -5.95 -10.37
N TYR A 81 2.43 -7.26 -10.28
CA TYR A 81 1.40 -8.01 -10.98
C TYR A 81 0.42 -8.63 -10.00
N GLY A 82 -0.83 -8.70 -10.38
CA GLY A 82 -1.87 -9.36 -9.61
C GLY A 82 -3.05 -9.72 -10.50
N ALA A 83 -3.84 -10.67 -10.01
CA ALA A 83 -5.11 -11.04 -10.61
C ALA A 83 -6.17 -11.18 -9.53
N ALA A 84 -7.40 -10.83 -9.83
CA ALA A 84 -8.55 -10.99 -8.96
C ALA A 84 -9.75 -11.51 -9.72
N VAL A 85 -10.52 -12.39 -9.05
CA VAL A 85 -11.81 -12.88 -9.52
C VAL A 85 -12.82 -12.58 -8.43
N THR A 86 -13.98 -12.04 -8.84
CA THR A 86 -15.01 -11.60 -7.91
C THR A 86 -16.37 -12.18 -8.30
N GLU A 87 -17.09 -12.68 -7.30
CA GLU A 87 -18.48 -13.09 -7.40
C GLU A 87 -19.37 -12.10 -6.65
N VAL A 88 -20.45 -11.66 -7.28
CA VAL A 88 -21.37 -10.66 -6.74
C VAL A 88 -22.83 -11.10 -6.87
N ILE A 89 -23.68 -10.49 -6.06
CA ILE A 89 -25.14 -10.56 -6.24
C ILE A 89 -25.71 -9.16 -6.20
N ILE A 90 -26.77 -8.91 -6.98
CA ILE A 90 -27.55 -7.67 -6.96
C ILE A 90 -29.02 -7.98 -6.66
N ASP A 91 -29.68 -7.11 -5.92
CA ASP A 91 -31.12 -7.11 -5.77
C ASP A 91 -31.72 -6.20 -6.84
N LYS A 92 -32.57 -6.76 -7.70
CA LYS A 92 -33.19 -6.02 -8.81
C LYS A 92 -34.29 -5.04 -8.40
N LEU A 93 -34.81 -5.18 -7.18
CA LEU A 93 -35.85 -4.28 -6.66
C LEU A 93 -35.28 -3.10 -5.90
N THR A 94 -34.16 -3.31 -5.18
CA THR A 94 -33.55 -2.28 -4.33
C THR A 94 -32.27 -1.68 -4.93
N GLY A 95 -31.62 -2.38 -5.87
CA GLY A 95 -30.31 -2.04 -6.40
C GLY A 95 -29.16 -2.37 -5.45
N GLU A 96 -29.46 -2.93 -4.27
CA GLU A 96 -28.41 -3.34 -3.34
C GLU A 96 -27.51 -4.40 -3.98
N ASN A 97 -26.23 -4.30 -3.70
CA ASN A 97 -25.26 -5.28 -4.16
C ASN A 97 -24.48 -5.87 -2.97
N LYS A 98 -23.96 -7.06 -3.18
CA LYS A 98 -23.10 -7.71 -2.21
C LYS A 98 -21.97 -8.48 -2.90
N ILE A 99 -20.77 -8.34 -2.37
CA ILE A 99 -19.61 -9.12 -2.82
C ILE A 99 -19.62 -10.44 -2.05
N LEU A 100 -19.83 -11.53 -2.76
CA LEU A 100 -19.92 -12.86 -2.16
C LEU A 100 -18.55 -13.48 -1.95
N GLN A 101 -17.72 -13.43 -2.99
CA GLN A 101 -16.38 -14.01 -2.95
C GLN A 101 -15.39 -13.16 -3.73
N VAL A 102 -14.18 -13.08 -3.22
CA VAL A 102 -13.02 -12.49 -3.92
C VAL A 102 -11.83 -13.42 -3.73
N ASP A 103 -11.21 -13.78 -4.83
CA ASP A 103 -9.96 -14.54 -4.87
C ASP A 103 -8.89 -13.67 -5.51
N ILE A 104 -7.81 -13.43 -4.78
CA ILE A 104 -6.69 -12.59 -5.21
C ILE A 104 -5.40 -13.39 -5.17
N ILE A 105 -4.61 -13.31 -6.24
CA ILE A 105 -3.20 -13.66 -6.25
C ILE A 105 -2.38 -12.41 -6.57
N HIS A 106 -1.34 -12.12 -5.77
CA HIS A 106 -0.59 -10.89 -5.88
C HIS A 106 0.92 -11.10 -5.73
N ASP A 107 1.71 -10.51 -6.62
CA ASP A 107 3.16 -10.52 -6.60
C ASP A 107 3.69 -9.39 -5.71
N VAL A 108 4.31 -9.75 -4.59
CA VAL A 108 4.99 -8.83 -3.67
C VAL A 108 6.52 -8.92 -3.76
N GLY A 109 7.04 -9.62 -4.78
CA GLY A 109 8.44 -10.01 -4.83
C GLY A 109 8.78 -10.94 -3.66
N ASN A 110 9.99 -10.79 -3.09
CA ASN A 110 10.30 -11.49 -1.85
C ASN A 110 9.60 -10.78 -0.69
N SER A 111 8.61 -11.43 -0.11
CA SER A 111 7.88 -10.89 1.05
C SER A 111 8.82 -10.65 2.23
N ILE A 112 8.76 -9.46 2.81
CA ILE A 112 9.47 -9.13 4.05
C ILE A 112 8.70 -9.68 5.26
N ASN A 113 7.37 -9.61 5.20
CA ASN A 113 6.47 -10.15 6.22
C ASN A 113 5.14 -10.54 5.58
N LYS A 114 4.94 -11.83 5.36
CA LYS A 114 3.75 -12.35 4.67
C LYS A 114 2.42 -11.95 5.31
N ARG A 115 2.38 -11.80 6.63
CA ARG A 115 1.15 -11.40 7.34
C ARG A 115 0.82 -9.92 7.07
N ILE A 116 1.83 -9.07 7.09
CA ILE A 116 1.66 -7.65 6.77
C ILE A 116 1.30 -7.49 5.30
N ASP A 117 2.00 -8.18 4.40
CA ASP A 117 1.76 -8.07 2.96
C ASP A 117 0.33 -8.51 2.61
N LYS A 118 -0.19 -9.60 3.20
CA LYS A 118 -1.60 -9.98 3.03
C LYS A 118 -2.56 -8.89 3.50
N GLY A 119 -2.34 -8.36 4.70
CA GLY A 119 -3.18 -7.27 5.22
C GLY A 119 -3.14 -6.02 4.35
N GLN A 120 -2.02 -5.71 3.69
CA GLN A 120 -1.93 -4.61 2.73
C GLN A 120 -2.72 -4.90 1.45
N ILE A 121 -2.67 -6.14 0.94
CA ILE A 121 -3.46 -6.54 -0.23
C ILE A 121 -4.95 -6.44 0.07
N GLU A 122 -5.39 -6.99 1.19
CA GLU A 122 -6.77 -6.91 1.66
C GLU A 122 -7.23 -5.45 1.82
N GLY A 123 -6.45 -4.64 2.51
CA GLY A 123 -6.76 -3.23 2.75
C GLY A 123 -6.80 -2.40 1.47
N GLY A 124 -5.85 -2.59 0.57
CA GLY A 124 -5.82 -1.90 -0.72
C GLY A 124 -7.02 -2.26 -1.60
N TYR A 125 -7.39 -3.54 -1.63
CA TYR A 125 -8.57 -4.00 -2.37
C TYR A 125 -9.87 -3.38 -1.81
N ILE A 126 -10.08 -3.39 -0.49
CA ILE A 126 -11.27 -2.82 0.15
C ILE A 126 -11.39 -1.31 -0.12
N GLN A 127 -10.27 -0.60 -0.12
CA GLN A 127 -10.28 0.82 -0.49
C GLN A 127 -10.74 1.00 -1.95
N GLY A 128 -10.22 0.21 -2.88
CA GLY A 128 -10.66 0.25 -4.27
C GLY A 128 -12.12 -0.18 -4.45
N LEU A 129 -12.59 -1.13 -3.66
CA LEU A 129 -14.00 -1.54 -3.64
C LEU A 129 -14.90 -0.38 -3.24
N GLY A 130 -14.54 0.37 -2.18
CA GLY A 130 -15.28 1.56 -1.74
C GLY A 130 -15.40 2.60 -2.85
N TRP A 131 -14.29 2.92 -3.49
CA TRP A 131 -14.25 3.85 -4.63
C TRP A 131 -15.20 3.44 -5.76
N LEU A 132 -15.35 2.16 -6.01
CA LEU A 132 -16.17 1.64 -7.11
C LEU A 132 -17.64 1.34 -6.73
N THR A 133 -18.00 1.38 -5.43
CA THR A 133 -19.34 0.96 -4.98
C THR A 133 -20.07 1.95 -4.09
N THR A 134 -19.39 2.57 -3.11
CA THR A 134 -20.05 3.35 -2.06
C THR A 134 -19.57 4.79 -1.92
N GLU A 135 -18.35 5.08 -2.35
CA GLU A 135 -17.73 6.41 -2.19
C GLU A 135 -18.20 7.36 -3.28
N GLU A 136 -19.27 8.08 -3.02
CA GLU A 136 -19.83 9.06 -3.95
C GLU A 136 -19.45 10.47 -3.52
N VAL A 137 -19.01 11.26 -4.49
CA VAL A 137 -18.71 12.69 -4.30
C VAL A 137 -19.81 13.53 -4.91
N SER A 138 -20.46 14.37 -4.09
CA SER A 138 -21.61 15.17 -4.50
C SER A 138 -21.47 16.64 -4.12
N TRP A 139 -21.90 17.51 -5.00
CA TRP A 139 -21.92 18.97 -4.81
C TRP A 139 -23.32 19.55 -5.01
N LYS A 140 -23.60 20.61 -4.28
CA LYS A 140 -24.75 21.47 -4.54
C LYS A 140 -24.51 22.28 -5.84
N SER A 141 -25.57 22.84 -6.41
CA SER A 141 -25.50 23.70 -7.59
C SER A 141 -24.60 24.94 -7.43
N ASN A 142 -24.40 25.39 -6.19
CA ASN A 142 -23.48 26.47 -5.85
C ASN A 142 -22.02 26.04 -5.61
N GLY A 143 -21.65 24.79 -5.89
CA GLY A 143 -20.30 24.28 -5.76
C GLY A 143 -19.89 23.84 -4.33
N VAL A 144 -20.81 23.85 -3.37
CA VAL A 144 -20.53 23.40 -2.01
C VAL A 144 -20.54 21.86 -1.99
N LEU A 145 -19.42 21.27 -1.55
CA LEU A 145 -19.29 19.82 -1.35
C LEU A 145 -20.23 19.34 -0.24
N THR A 146 -21.05 18.33 -0.53
CA THR A 146 -22.00 17.76 0.44
C THR A 146 -21.46 16.53 1.15
N THR A 147 -20.56 15.79 0.49
CA THR A 147 -19.93 14.58 1.02
C THR A 147 -18.55 14.87 1.60
N HIS A 148 -18.49 15.70 2.63
CA HIS A 148 -17.25 16.25 3.18
C HIS A 148 -16.88 15.69 4.57
N SER A 149 -17.59 14.69 5.05
CA SER A 149 -17.37 14.11 6.40
C SER A 149 -17.60 12.60 6.38
N PRO A 150 -17.08 11.84 7.38
CA PRO A 150 -17.31 10.39 7.48
C PRO A 150 -18.79 9.97 7.53
N SER A 151 -19.68 10.87 7.94
CA SER A 151 -21.13 10.63 7.98
C SER A 151 -21.81 10.78 6.61
N THR A 152 -21.19 11.45 5.66
CA THR A 152 -21.75 11.75 4.33
C THR A 152 -20.96 11.14 3.19
N TYR A 153 -19.68 10.86 3.38
CA TYR A 153 -18.80 10.15 2.44
C TYR A 153 -18.58 8.73 2.94
N LYS A 154 -19.24 7.76 2.30
CA LYS A 154 -19.31 6.40 2.81
C LYS A 154 -18.12 5.57 2.33
N ILE A 155 -17.14 5.39 3.20
CA ILE A 155 -16.10 4.38 3.02
C ILE A 155 -16.63 2.99 3.44
N PRO A 156 -16.10 1.88 2.89
CA PRO A 156 -16.49 0.54 3.30
C PRO A 156 -16.28 0.30 4.79
N THR A 157 -17.26 -0.33 5.40
CA THR A 157 -17.18 -0.80 6.80
C THR A 157 -16.77 -2.27 6.86
N ALA A 158 -16.50 -2.79 8.05
CA ALA A 158 -16.18 -4.21 8.24
C ALA A 158 -17.30 -5.14 7.76
N GLY A 159 -18.55 -4.68 7.77
CA GLY A 159 -19.72 -5.45 7.29
C GLY A 159 -19.81 -5.56 5.76
N GLU A 160 -19.06 -4.74 5.03
CA GLU A 160 -19.04 -4.71 3.56
C GLU A 160 -17.84 -5.49 2.98
N THR A 161 -17.02 -6.10 3.84
CA THR A 161 -15.99 -7.02 3.38
C THR A 161 -16.61 -8.23 2.68
N PRO A 162 -15.95 -8.78 1.64
CA PRO A 162 -16.43 -9.96 0.96
C PRO A 162 -16.70 -11.13 1.95
N PHE A 163 -17.79 -11.87 1.75
CA PHE A 163 -18.12 -12.99 2.63
C PHE A 163 -17.01 -14.06 2.63
N LYS A 164 -16.43 -14.31 1.46
CA LYS A 164 -15.22 -15.09 1.29
C LYS A 164 -14.14 -14.20 0.68
N PHE A 165 -13.05 -14.00 1.39
CA PHE A 165 -11.96 -13.16 0.95
C PHE A 165 -10.64 -13.93 0.99
N ASN A 166 -10.24 -14.48 -0.14
CA ASN A 166 -9.05 -15.31 -0.28
C ASN A 166 -7.93 -14.49 -0.90
N VAL A 167 -6.83 -14.35 -0.19
CA VAL A 167 -5.64 -13.64 -0.66
C VAL A 167 -4.44 -14.57 -0.63
N GLU A 168 -3.82 -14.76 -1.78
CA GLU A 168 -2.60 -15.52 -1.95
C GLU A 168 -1.46 -14.62 -2.45
N ILE A 169 -0.29 -14.77 -1.82
CA ILE A 169 0.95 -14.14 -2.29
C ILE A 169 1.57 -15.08 -3.32
N TYR A 170 1.84 -14.55 -4.52
CA TYR A 170 2.51 -15.32 -5.56
C TYR A 170 3.94 -15.66 -5.15
N ASP A 171 4.23 -16.92 -4.90
CA ASP A 171 5.45 -17.42 -4.29
C ASP A 171 6.65 -17.49 -5.26
N ARG A 172 6.42 -17.43 -6.57
CA ARG A 172 7.45 -17.45 -7.63
C ARG A 172 7.86 -16.05 -8.08
N GLY A 173 7.28 -15.01 -7.46
CA GLY A 173 7.59 -13.63 -7.74
C GLY A 173 8.92 -13.21 -7.11
N PHE A 174 9.77 -12.50 -7.87
CA PHE A 174 10.91 -11.80 -7.31
C PHE A 174 11.16 -10.51 -8.08
N ASN A 175 11.69 -9.52 -7.39
CA ASN A 175 12.07 -8.28 -8.05
C ASN A 175 13.46 -8.44 -8.68
N LYS A 176 13.55 -8.23 -9.99
CA LYS A 176 14.83 -8.24 -10.73
C LYS A 176 15.72 -7.07 -10.34
N GLU A 177 15.11 -5.97 -9.89
CA GLU A 177 15.84 -4.78 -9.45
C GLU A 177 16.42 -4.96 -8.04
N LYS A 178 17.56 -4.29 -7.80
CA LYS A 178 18.25 -4.32 -6.50
C LYS A 178 17.55 -3.38 -5.51
N VAL A 179 16.45 -3.82 -4.95
CA VAL A 179 15.73 -3.16 -3.86
C VAL A 179 15.90 -3.96 -2.56
N ILE A 180 15.48 -3.38 -1.43
CA ILE A 180 15.51 -4.05 -0.13
C ILE A 180 14.80 -5.41 -0.23
N ASN A 181 15.50 -6.47 0.12
CA ASN A 181 15.03 -7.86 0.08
C ASN A 181 14.42 -8.30 -1.27
N ARG A 182 14.64 -7.57 -2.36
CA ARG A 182 13.96 -7.78 -3.65
C ARG A 182 12.44 -7.82 -3.54
N SER A 183 11.90 -7.11 -2.56
CA SER A 183 10.46 -6.93 -2.36
C SER A 183 9.87 -6.00 -3.43
N LYS A 184 8.55 -5.98 -3.53
CA LYS A 184 7.80 -5.02 -4.35
C LYS A 184 6.83 -4.24 -3.47
N ALA A 185 6.40 -3.07 -3.95
CA ALA A 185 5.35 -2.31 -3.31
C ALA A 185 4.06 -3.12 -3.23
N VAL A 186 3.37 -3.06 -2.10
CA VAL A 186 2.17 -3.86 -1.83
C VAL A 186 1.00 -3.04 -1.28
N GLY A 187 1.22 -1.80 -0.83
CA GLY A 187 0.16 -0.98 -0.24
C GLY A 187 -0.86 -0.48 -1.27
N GLU A 188 -0.40 0.07 -2.39
CA GLU A 188 -1.26 0.67 -3.41
C GLU A 188 -1.57 -0.25 -4.61
N PRO A 189 -0.68 -1.10 -5.12
CA PRO A 189 -0.97 -1.91 -6.31
C PRO A 189 -2.24 -2.76 -6.21
N PRO A 190 -2.61 -3.35 -5.06
CA PRO A 190 -3.83 -4.14 -4.93
C PRO A 190 -5.12 -3.34 -5.10
N PHE A 191 -5.09 -2.02 -4.95
CA PHE A 191 -6.24 -1.13 -5.15
C PHE A 191 -6.92 -1.36 -6.49
N MET A 192 -6.15 -1.47 -7.58
CA MET A 192 -6.68 -1.67 -8.92
C MET A 192 -7.36 -3.03 -9.13
N LEU A 193 -7.08 -4.03 -8.29
CA LEU A 193 -7.73 -5.34 -8.38
C LEU A 193 -9.22 -5.28 -8.04
N ALA A 194 -9.68 -4.25 -7.32
CA ALA A 194 -11.10 -4.02 -7.04
C ALA A 194 -11.93 -3.74 -8.31
N ILE A 195 -11.30 -3.41 -9.44
CA ILE A 195 -11.98 -3.30 -10.74
C ILE A 195 -12.70 -4.60 -11.09
N SER A 196 -12.21 -5.77 -10.63
CA SER A 196 -12.88 -7.05 -10.80
C SER A 196 -14.30 -7.06 -10.22
N SER A 197 -14.53 -6.39 -9.08
CA SER A 197 -15.86 -6.24 -8.48
C SER A 197 -16.78 -5.38 -9.35
N PHE A 198 -16.28 -4.28 -9.87
CA PHE A 198 -17.08 -3.40 -10.72
C PHE A 198 -17.47 -4.09 -12.03
N ILE A 199 -16.57 -4.86 -12.63
CA ILE A 199 -16.86 -5.64 -13.84
C ILE A 199 -17.87 -6.76 -13.52
N ALA A 200 -17.75 -7.44 -12.37
CA ALA A 200 -18.70 -8.43 -11.94
C ALA A 200 -20.12 -7.82 -11.72
N LEU A 201 -20.20 -6.61 -11.16
CA LEU A 201 -21.47 -5.87 -11.03
C LEU A 201 -22.06 -5.50 -12.40
N LYS A 202 -21.22 -5.07 -13.35
CA LYS A 202 -21.69 -4.85 -14.75
C LYS A 202 -22.22 -6.13 -15.37
N ASP A 203 -21.56 -7.26 -15.14
CA ASP A 203 -22.03 -8.56 -15.66
C ASP A 203 -23.34 -8.99 -14.98
N ALA A 204 -23.48 -8.78 -13.66
CA ALA A 204 -24.72 -9.04 -12.95
C ALA A 204 -25.89 -8.18 -13.49
N VAL A 205 -25.65 -6.89 -13.75
CA VAL A 205 -26.65 -6.00 -14.39
C VAL A 205 -26.98 -6.47 -15.80
N TYR A 206 -25.99 -6.86 -16.60
CA TYR A 206 -26.19 -7.41 -17.94
C TYR A 206 -27.12 -8.63 -17.92
N ASN A 207 -26.84 -9.58 -17.02
CA ASN A 207 -27.67 -10.79 -16.88
C ASN A 207 -29.08 -10.47 -16.35
N ALA A 208 -29.17 -9.54 -15.37
CA ALA A 208 -30.49 -9.13 -14.84
C ALA A 208 -31.36 -8.43 -15.87
N ASN A 209 -30.77 -7.69 -16.81
CA ASN A 209 -31.47 -6.93 -17.86
C ASN A 209 -31.47 -7.62 -19.24
N LYS A 210 -31.34 -8.95 -19.25
CA LYS A 210 -31.41 -9.76 -20.47
C LYS A 210 -30.46 -9.32 -21.59
N GLY A 211 -29.23 -8.93 -21.18
CA GLY A 211 -28.17 -8.58 -22.11
C GLY A 211 -28.17 -7.11 -22.56
N LYS A 212 -28.75 -6.20 -21.81
CA LYS A 212 -28.85 -4.79 -22.19
C LYS A 212 -28.30 -3.84 -21.09
N ASN A 213 -27.87 -2.69 -21.52
CA ASN A 213 -27.59 -1.48 -20.72
C ASN A 213 -26.48 -1.58 -19.67
N SER A 214 -25.77 -2.70 -19.51
CA SER A 214 -24.71 -2.81 -18.51
C SER A 214 -23.57 -1.82 -18.74
N GLU A 215 -23.36 -1.38 -19.97
CA GLU A 215 -22.39 -0.34 -20.34
C GLU A 215 -22.70 1.00 -19.66
N ASN A 216 -23.97 1.26 -19.35
CA ASN A 216 -24.41 2.50 -18.72
C ASN A 216 -24.16 2.54 -17.20
N LEU A 217 -23.79 1.41 -16.57
CA LEU A 217 -23.43 1.42 -15.15
C LEU A 217 -22.14 2.23 -14.96
N ILE A 218 -22.26 3.29 -14.20
CA ILE A 218 -21.14 4.17 -13.81
C ILE A 218 -20.65 3.87 -12.41
N ALA A 219 -19.39 4.19 -12.14
CA ALA A 219 -18.82 4.14 -10.79
C ALA A 219 -19.11 5.47 -10.04
N PRO A 220 -19.37 5.42 -8.73
CA PRO A 220 -19.56 4.23 -7.91
C PRO A 220 -20.89 3.50 -8.24
N ALA A 221 -20.87 2.16 -8.24
CA ALA A 221 -22.05 1.33 -8.45
C ALA A 221 -22.94 1.31 -7.21
N THR A 222 -23.46 2.48 -6.84
CA THR A 222 -24.43 2.61 -5.75
C THR A 222 -25.74 1.90 -6.11
N ALA A 223 -26.56 1.60 -5.10
CA ALA A 223 -27.87 1.00 -5.31
C ALA A 223 -28.73 1.83 -6.30
N GLU A 224 -28.66 3.15 -6.19
CA GLU A 224 -29.36 4.07 -7.11
C GLU A 224 -28.82 3.93 -8.55
N ASN A 225 -27.52 3.89 -8.76
CA ASN A 225 -26.92 3.77 -10.09
C ASN A 225 -27.21 2.38 -10.71
N ILE A 226 -27.24 1.32 -9.90
CA ILE A 226 -27.67 -0.01 -10.36
C ILE A 226 -29.14 0.02 -10.80
N LEU A 227 -30.05 0.55 -9.98
CA LEU A 227 -31.48 0.66 -10.34
C LEU A 227 -31.71 1.47 -11.60
N LYS A 228 -31.07 2.64 -11.73
CA LYS A 228 -31.16 3.47 -12.95
C LYS A 228 -30.69 2.74 -14.22
N THR A 229 -29.78 1.78 -14.05
CA THR A 229 -29.26 1.00 -15.18
C THR A 229 -30.16 -0.18 -15.53
N LEU A 230 -30.90 -0.71 -14.54
CA LEU A 230 -31.82 -1.82 -14.72
C LEU A 230 -33.17 -1.40 -15.38
N HIS A 231 -33.54 -0.13 -15.20
CA HIS A 231 -34.80 0.45 -15.68
C HIS A 231 -34.56 1.56 -16.70
#